data_51f28fca3b338be3692f2c73a7816954
#
_entry.id   51f28fca3b338be3692f2c73a7816954
#
_cell.length_a   1.000
_cell.length_b   1.000
_cell.length_c   1.000
_cell.angle_alpha   90.00
_cell.angle_beta   90.00
_cell.angle_gamma   90.00
#
_symmetry.space_group_name_H-M   'P 1'
#
loop_
_entity.id
_entity.type
_entity.pdbx_description
1 polymer ?
#
loop_
_entity_poly.entity_id
_entity_poly.type
_entity_poly.pdbx_seq_one_letter_code
_entity_poly.pdbx_strand_id
1 'polypeptide(L)'
;MEAELDRSTIEKAYARWAPVYDLVFGAVFERGRRAAIAAAERACGPTGGRILEVGVGTGISLPDYSRVNRLVGVDISLPMLRKAQERVIEYGLDNVEALAVMDAKHLALPDEMFDVVVAQYVITAVPDPEATLDEFARVLKPGGEIILVNHIGAETGLRRAFERWFSPLARRLGWRPEFPWARLARWAERRGIRLVERRPMPPLGHFSLIRFGKGGAQDARAISA
;
A
#
# COMPACT_ATOMS: atom_id res chain seq x y z
N MET A 1 -6.20 17.34 19.89
CA MET A 1 -7.33 16.46 19.55
C MET A 1 -7.34 16.35 18.03
N GLU A 2 -6.64 15.37 17.49
CA GLU A 2 -6.65 15.08 16.05
C GLU A 2 -8.03 14.54 15.69
N ALA A 3 -8.68 15.17 14.70
CA ALA A 3 -9.94 14.66 14.18
C ALA A 3 -9.66 13.29 13.53
N GLU A 4 -10.05 12.22 14.19
CA GLU A 4 -10.08 10.88 13.63
C GLU A 4 -10.97 10.92 12.38
N LEU A 5 -10.39 10.55 11.23
CA LEU A 5 -11.16 10.33 10.01
C LEU A 5 -12.03 9.10 10.27
N ASP A 6 -13.33 9.33 10.48
CA ASP A 6 -14.30 8.27 10.66
C ASP A 6 -14.38 7.39 9.38
N ARG A 7 -14.44 6.07 9.58
CA ARG A 7 -14.55 5.04 8.54
C ARG A 7 -15.64 5.36 7.51
N SER A 8 -16.79 5.83 7.97
CA SER A 8 -17.94 6.17 7.11
C SER A 8 -17.66 7.36 6.19
N THR A 9 -16.82 8.29 6.60
CA THR A 9 -16.41 9.45 5.81
C THR A 9 -15.44 9.05 4.71
N ILE A 10 -14.52 8.12 4.98
CA ILE A 10 -13.58 7.56 4.01
C ILE A 10 -14.33 6.77 2.94
N GLU A 11 -15.22 5.86 3.33
CA GLU A 11 -16.04 5.06 2.41
C GLU A 11 -16.88 5.94 1.47
N LYS A 12 -17.57 6.97 2.00
CA LYS A 12 -18.40 7.89 1.21
C LYS A 12 -17.56 8.74 0.25
N ALA A 13 -16.40 9.21 0.68
CA ALA A 13 -15.48 9.97 -0.17
C ALA A 13 -15.02 9.13 -1.36
N TYR A 14 -14.53 7.92 -1.14
CA TYR A 14 -14.04 7.05 -2.22
C TYR A 14 -15.16 6.55 -3.13
N ALA A 15 -16.35 6.21 -2.61
CA ALA A 15 -17.50 5.83 -3.42
C ALA A 15 -17.94 6.95 -4.38
N ARG A 16 -17.83 8.21 -3.97
CA ARG A 16 -18.16 9.38 -4.79
C ARG A 16 -17.17 9.63 -5.92
N TRP A 17 -15.88 9.28 -5.71
CA TRP A 17 -14.82 9.47 -6.70
C TRP A 17 -14.66 8.28 -7.66
N ALA A 18 -15.23 7.12 -7.34
CA ALA A 18 -15.09 5.89 -8.12
C ALA A 18 -15.34 6.05 -9.64
N PRO A 19 -16.29 6.88 -10.14
CA PRO A 19 -16.53 7.02 -11.58
C PRO A 19 -15.42 7.74 -12.34
N VAL A 20 -14.69 8.65 -11.68
CA VAL A 20 -13.65 9.51 -12.29
C VAL A 20 -12.27 9.28 -11.72
N TYR A 21 -12.14 8.36 -10.76
CA TYR A 21 -10.91 8.11 -10.03
C TYR A 21 -9.75 7.74 -10.98
N ASP A 22 -9.99 6.79 -11.88
CA ASP A 22 -8.98 6.33 -12.84
C ASP A 22 -8.56 7.43 -13.82
N LEU A 23 -9.47 8.34 -14.20
CA LEU A 23 -9.18 9.44 -15.12
C LEU A 23 -8.32 10.53 -14.45
N VAL A 24 -8.64 10.88 -13.20
CA VAL A 24 -7.97 11.99 -12.49
C VAL A 24 -6.64 11.55 -11.90
N PHE A 25 -6.60 10.35 -11.33
CA PHE A 25 -5.45 9.85 -10.57
C PHE A 25 -4.60 8.82 -11.32
N GLY A 26 -5.12 8.20 -12.38
CA GLY A 26 -4.45 7.16 -13.14
C GLY A 26 -3.06 7.57 -13.62
N ALA A 27 -2.94 8.72 -14.29
CA ALA A 27 -1.68 9.21 -14.84
C ALA A 27 -0.69 9.69 -13.76
N VAL A 28 -1.19 10.37 -12.71
CA VAL A 28 -0.33 10.90 -11.63
C VAL A 28 0.29 9.77 -10.82
N PHE A 29 -0.46 8.69 -10.60
CA PHE A 29 -0.04 7.55 -9.78
C PHE A 29 0.61 6.42 -10.58
N GLU A 30 0.55 6.46 -11.92
CA GLU A 30 1.03 5.39 -12.79
C GLU A 30 2.50 5.01 -12.54
N ARG A 31 3.38 5.98 -12.43
CA ARG A 31 4.82 5.73 -12.22
C ARG A 31 5.08 5.05 -10.87
N GLY A 32 4.38 5.48 -9.84
CA GLY A 32 4.44 4.86 -8.51
C GLY A 32 3.91 3.43 -8.54
N ARG A 33 2.73 3.23 -9.16
CA ARG A 33 2.11 1.91 -9.33
C ARG A 33 3.02 0.94 -10.04
N ARG A 34 3.54 1.29 -11.22
CA ARG A 34 4.48 0.44 -11.97
C ARG A 34 5.75 0.13 -11.18
N ALA A 35 6.26 1.08 -10.41
CA ALA A 35 7.45 0.85 -9.58
C ALA A 35 7.16 -0.13 -8.42
N ALA A 36 5.98 -0.05 -7.80
CA ALA A 36 5.54 -0.98 -6.76
C ALA A 36 5.40 -2.40 -7.31
N ILE A 37 4.72 -2.54 -8.46
CA ILE A 37 4.54 -3.84 -9.14
C ILE A 37 5.90 -4.45 -9.52
N ALA A 38 6.78 -3.69 -10.16
CA ALA A 38 8.11 -4.16 -10.51
C ALA A 38 8.96 -4.54 -9.29
N ALA A 39 8.75 -3.89 -8.14
CA ALA A 39 9.41 -4.27 -6.90
C ALA A 39 8.82 -5.58 -6.34
N ALA A 40 7.49 -5.75 -6.40
CA ALA A 40 6.80 -6.96 -5.97
C ALA A 40 7.23 -8.19 -6.80
N GLU A 41 7.31 -8.04 -8.11
CA GLU A 41 7.77 -9.11 -9.00
C GLU A 41 9.21 -9.51 -8.76
N ARG A 42 10.10 -8.53 -8.49
CA ARG A 42 11.48 -8.85 -8.11
C ARG A 42 11.57 -9.59 -6.77
N ALA A 43 10.72 -9.23 -5.81
CA ALA A 43 10.68 -9.90 -4.50
C ALA A 43 10.14 -11.34 -4.61
N CYS A 44 9.16 -11.58 -5.48
CA CYS A 44 8.65 -12.93 -5.76
C CYS A 44 9.61 -13.80 -6.59
N GLY A 45 10.47 -13.18 -7.39
CA GLY A 45 11.39 -13.90 -8.28
C GLY A 45 10.72 -14.50 -9.53
N PRO A 46 11.48 -15.25 -10.33
CA PRO A 46 11.02 -15.71 -11.66
C PRO A 46 9.93 -16.79 -11.61
N THR A 47 9.80 -17.51 -10.51
CA THR A 47 8.77 -18.54 -10.32
C THR A 47 7.44 -17.98 -9.83
N GLY A 48 7.41 -16.66 -9.59
CA GLY A 48 6.26 -15.99 -9.02
C GLY A 48 6.07 -16.22 -7.52
N GLY A 49 5.08 -15.55 -6.96
CA GLY A 49 4.70 -15.63 -5.56
C GLY A 49 3.25 -15.26 -5.34
N ARG A 50 2.81 -15.34 -4.10
CA ARG A 50 1.46 -14.92 -3.71
C ARG A 50 1.52 -13.49 -3.16
N ILE A 51 0.83 -12.58 -3.83
CA ILE A 51 0.83 -11.16 -3.54
C ILE A 51 -0.53 -10.75 -2.97
N LEU A 52 -0.52 -10.04 -1.85
CA LEU A 52 -1.68 -9.32 -1.34
C LEU A 52 -1.60 -7.86 -1.76
N GLU A 53 -2.58 -7.37 -2.50
CA GLU A 53 -2.75 -5.93 -2.73
C GLU A 53 -3.82 -5.37 -1.82
N VAL A 54 -3.40 -4.51 -0.89
CA VAL A 54 -4.30 -3.83 0.06
C VAL A 54 -4.66 -2.44 -0.47
N GLY A 55 -5.96 -2.12 -0.48
CA GLY A 55 -6.48 -0.94 -1.14
C GLY A 55 -6.45 -1.09 -2.66
N VAL A 56 -6.85 -2.26 -3.17
CA VAL A 56 -6.83 -2.57 -4.61
C VAL A 56 -7.73 -1.63 -5.44
N GLY A 57 -8.69 -0.96 -4.80
CA GLY A 57 -9.58 0.01 -5.43
C GLY A 57 -10.36 -0.58 -6.59
N THR A 58 -10.29 0.09 -7.74
CA THR A 58 -10.90 -0.34 -9.01
C THR A 58 -10.12 -1.44 -9.74
N GLY A 59 -9.03 -1.94 -9.13
CA GLY A 59 -8.18 -2.97 -9.70
C GLY A 59 -7.33 -2.51 -10.89
N ILE A 60 -7.05 -1.20 -11.01
CA ILE A 60 -6.27 -0.62 -12.11
C ILE A 60 -4.85 -1.21 -12.23
N SER A 61 -4.29 -1.71 -11.13
CA SER A 61 -2.99 -2.36 -11.02
C SER A 61 -2.99 -3.82 -11.48
N LEU A 62 -4.12 -4.52 -11.34
CA LEU A 62 -4.20 -5.97 -11.51
C LEU A 62 -3.70 -6.48 -12.88
N PRO A 63 -4.03 -5.82 -14.03
CA PRO A 63 -3.54 -6.25 -15.33
C PRO A 63 -2.02 -6.11 -15.52
N ASP A 64 -1.37 -5.26 -14.73
CA ASP A 64 0.05 -4.95 -14.87
C ASP A 64 0.95 -6.01 -14.18
N TYR A 65 0.38 -6.89 -13.33
CA TYR A 65 1.12 -7.99 -12.72
C TYR A 65 1.32 -9.16 -13.68
N SER A 66 2.49 -9.78 -13.63
CA SER A 66 2.77 -11.02 -14.35
C SER A 66 1.84 -12.15 -13.91
N ARG A 67 1.38 -12.96 -14.87
CA ARG A 67 0.47 -14.09 -14.64
C ARG A 67 1.08 -15.23 -13.83
N VAL A 68 2.40 -15.25 -13.63
CA VAL A 68 3.06 -16.22 -12.74
C VAL A 68 2.78 -15.94 -11.26
N ASN A 69 2.39 -14.70 -10.92
CA ASN A 69 2.02 -14.32 -9.56
C ASN A 69 0.54 -14.61 -9.29
N ARG A 70 0.23 -15.03 -8.08
CA ARG A 70 -1.13 -15.20 -7.58
C ARG A 70 -1.53 -13.98 -6.77
N LEU A 71 -2.67 -13.38 -7.07
CA LEU A 71 -3.09 -12.11 -6.51
C LEU A 71 -4.32 -12.27 -5.64
N VAL A 72 -4.29 -11.65 -4.46
CA VAL A 72 -5.47 -11.40 -3.64
C VAL A 72 -5.59 -9.90 -3.49
N GLY A 73 -6.74 -9.33 -3.83
CA GLY A 73 -7.02 -7.90 -3.68
C GLY A 73 -8.02 -7.66 -2.56
N VAL A 74 -7.73 -6.71 -1.67
CA VAL A 74 -8.67 -6.29 -0.62
C VAL A 74 -8.87 -4.78 -0.64
N ASP A 75 -10.09 -4.35 -0.38
CA ASP A 75 -10.45 -2.94 -0.22
C ASP A 75 -11.60 -2.81 0.77
N ILE A 76 -11.74 -1.65 1.40
CA ILE A 76 -12.85 -1.38 2.30
C ILE A 76 -14.14 -1.04 1.53
N SER A 77 -14.01 -0.62 0.27
CA SER A 77 -15.09 -0.11 -0.58
C SER A 77 -15.64 -1.18 -1.52
N LEU A 78 -16.82 -1.71 -1.21
CA LEU A 78 -17.51 -2.65 -2.10
C LEU A 78 -17.77 -2.08 -3.52
N PRO A 79 -18.14 -0.79 -3.71
CA PRO A 79 -18.28 -0.22 -5.06
C PRO A 79 -16.98 -0.24 -5.88
N MET A 80 -15.82 -0.03 -5.24
CA MET A 80 -14.52 -0.14 -5.90
C MET A 80 -14.23 -1.59 -6.32
N LEU A 81 -14.46 -2.54 -5.43
CA LEU A 81 -14.25 -3.96 -5.70
C LEU A 81 -15.14 -4.50 -6.82
N ARG A 82 -16.36 -3.99 -6.98
CA ARG A 82 -17.20 -4.33 -8.13
C ARG A 82 -16.55 -3.96 -9.45
N LYS A 83 -15.94 -2.78 -9.54
CA LYS A 83 -15.17 -2.36 -10.73
C LYS A 83 -13.91 -3.20 -10.92
N ALA A 84 -13.24 -3.55 -9.82
CA ALA A 84 -12.10 -4.47 -9.90
C ALA A 84 -12.52 -5.84 -10.44
N GLN A 85 -13.68 -6.36 -10.01
CA GLN A 85 -14.24 -7.62 -10.51
C GLN A 85 -14.59 -7.54 -12.01
N GLU A 86 -15.21 -6.44 -12.45
CA GLU A 86 -15.48 -6.19 -13.87
C GLU A 86 -14.18 -6.23 -14.68
N ARG A 87 -13.11 -5.60 -14.18
CA ARG A 87 -11.77 -5.59 -14.80
C ARG A 87 -11.14 -6.98 -14.83
N VAL A 88 -11.27 -7.76 -13.75
CA VAL A 88 -10.79 -9.17 -13.72
C VAL A 88 -11.43 -9.97 -14.84
N ILE A 89 -12.73 -9.81 -15.04
CA ILE A 89 -13.47 -10.51 -16.12
C ILE A 89 -13.05 -10.00 -17.49
N GLU A 90 -13.03 -8.68 -17.68
CA GLU A 90 -12.71 -8.03 -18.97
C GLU A 90 -11.33 -8.43 -19.49
N TYR A 91 -10.33 -8.48 -18.61
CA TYR A 91 -8.94 -8.80 -18.97
C TYR A 91 -8.60 -10.30 -18.79
N GLY A 92 -9.57 -11.14 -18.41
CA GLY A 92 -9.34 -12.57 -18.16
C GLY A 92 -8.22 -12.81 -17.15
N LEU A 93 -8.25 -12.14 -15.98
CA LEU A 93 -7.19 -12.21 -14.98
C LEU A 93 -7.35 -13.46 -14.11
N ASP A 94 -7.03 -14.63 -14.64
CA ASP A 94 -7.13 -15.94 -14.00
C ASP A 94 -6.17 -16.16 -12.83
N ASN A 95 -5.16 -15.30 -12.72
CA ASN A 95 -4.22 -15.25 -11.61
C ASN A 95 -4.72 -14.46 -10.38
N VAL A 96 -5.87 -13.79 -10.48
CA VAL A 96 -6.53 -13.14 -9.34
C VAL A 96 -7.39 -14.17 -8.62
N GLU A 97 -6.89 -14.64 -7.46
CA GLU A 97 -7.55 -15.69 -6.68
C GLU A 97 -8.81 -15.20 -5.96
N ALA A 98 -8.77 -13.95 -5.48
CA ALA A 98 -9.89 -13.37 -4.74
C ALA A 98 -9.86 -11.84 -4.72
N LEU A 99 -11.06 -11.26 -4.66
CA LEU A 99 -11.30 -9.86 -4.29
C LEU A 99 -12.25 -9.84 -3.08
N ALA A 100 -11.87 -9.17 -1.99
CA ALA A 100 -12.66 -9.21 -0.76
C ALA A 100 -12.75 -7.85 -0.05
N VAL A 101 -13.91 -7.58 0.55
CA VAL A 101 -14.10 -6.40 1.40
C VAL A 101 -13.45 -6.66 2.75
N MET A 102 -12.37 -5.91 3.06
CA MET A 102 -11.65 -6.01 4.33
C MET A 102 -11.17 -4.64 4.79
N ASP A 103 -11.12 -4.46 6.09
CA ASP A 103 -10.39 -3.35 6.72
C ASP A 103 -8.91 -3.71 6.78
N ALA A 104 -8.04 -2.85 6.25
CA ALA A 104 -6.60 -3.05 6.24
C ALA A 104 -5.99 -3.24 7.64
N LYS A 105 -6.68 -2.77 8.67
CA LYS A 105 -6.32 -2.91 10.10
C LYS A 105 -6.73 -4.27 10.68
N HIS A 106 -7.64 -5.00 10.02
CA HIS A 106 -8.15 -6.31 10.46
C HIS A 106 -8.35 -7.20 9.25
N LEU A 107 -7.29 -7.81 8.78
CA LEU A 107 -7.33 -8.71 7.65
C LEU A 107 -7.82 -10.09 8.11
N ALA A 108 -8.96 -10.53 7.58
CA ALA A 108 -9.48 -11.89 7.83
C ALA A 108 -8.72 -12.93 7.00
N LEU A 109 -7.40 -12.90 7.08
CA LEU A 109 -6.47 -13.75 6.33
C LEU A 109 -5.51 -14.45 7.30
N PRO A 110 -5.07 -15.68 6.99
CA PRO A 110 -4.10 -16.40 7.81
C PRO A 110 -2.76 -15.69 7.95
N ASP A 111 -2.04 -15.99 9.02
CA ASP A 111 -0.66 -15.57 9.21
C ASP A 111 0.23 -16.18 8.10
N GLU A 112 1.28 -15.45 7.73
CA GLU A 112 2.35 -15.94 6.86
C GLU A 112 1.87 -16.57 5.53
N MET A 113 0.84 -15.96 4.94
CA MET A 113 0.19 -16.44 3.72
C MET A 113 0.82 -15.90 2.44
N PHE A 114 1.42 -14.68 2.49
CA PHE A 114 1.87 -13.96 1.31
C PHE A 114 3.38 -13.79 1.25
N ASP A 115 3.93 -13.87 0.06
CA ASP A 115 5.34 -13.58 -0.21
C ASP A 115 5.59 -12.07 -0.25
N VAL A 116 4.58 -11.31 -0.72
CA VAL A 116 4.63 -9.85 -0.80
C VAL A 116 3.28 -9.25 -0.41
N VAL A 117 3.31 -8.15 0.35
CA VAL A 117 2.16 -7.26 0.58
C VAL A 117 2.42 -5.92 -0.10
N VAL A 118 1.54 -5.51 -0.99
CA VAL A 118 1.60 -4.23 -1.70
C VAL A 118 0.49 -3.32 -1.21
N ALA A 119 0.82 -2.07 -0.85
CA ALA A 119 -0.16 -1.05 -0.53
C ALA A 119 0.21 0.27 -1.20
N GLN A 120 -0.60 0.67 -2.18
CA GLN A 120 -0.38 1.85 -3.00
C GLN A 120 -1.33 2.96 -2.57
N TYR A 121 -0.76 4.06 -2.05
CA TYR A 121 -1.50 5.25 -1.60
C TYR A 121 -2.50 4.99 -0.44
N VAL A 122 -2.31 3.92 0.31
CA VAL A 122 -3.20 3.47 1.40
C VAL A 122 -2.73 3.95 2.77
N ILE A 123 -1.44 3.76 3.09
CA ILE A 123 -0.94 3.92 4.47
C ILE A 123 -1.14 5.34 5.04
N THR A 124 -1.22 6.34 4.19
CA THR A 124 -1.50 7.73 4.59
C THR A 124 -3.00 8.03 4.72
N ALA A 125 -3.87 7.15 4.23
CA ALA A 125 -5.32 7.30 4.27
C ALA A 125 -5.97 6.53 5.43
N VAL A 126 -5.31 5.50 5.96
CA VAL A 126 -5.86 4.71 7.07
C VAL A 126 -5.80 5.47 8.41
N PRO A 127 -6.77 5.25 9.31
CA PRO A 127 -6.78 5.90 10.63
C PRO A 127 -5.56 5.54 11.48
N ASP A 128 -5.18 4.27 11.52
CA ASP A 128 -4.09 3.71 12.34
C ASP A 128 -3.07 2.99 11.44
N PRO A 129 -2.06 3.73 10.92
CA PRO A 129 -1.04 3.15 10.04
C PRO A 129 -0.20 2.07 10.69
N GLU A 130 0.12 2.18 11.98
CA GLU A 130 0.94 1.21 12.69
C GLU A 130 0.21 -0.13 12.84
N ALA A 131 -1.06 -0.13 13.27
CA ALA A 131 -1.86 -1.34 13.35
C ALA A 131 -2.08 -1.97 11.95
N THR A 132 -2.24 -1.14 10.92
CA THR A 132 -2.32 -1.61 9.54
C THR A 132 -1.01 -2.30 9.10
N LEU A 133 0.13 -1.71 9.40
CA LEU A 133 1.43 -2.31 9.10
C LEU A 133 1.69 -3.58 9.91
N ASP A 134 1.16 -3.68 11.13
CA ASP A 134 1.23 -4.89 11.94
C ASP A 134 0.45 -6.05 11.29
N GLU A 135 -0.73 -5.77 10.73
CA GLU A 135 -1.48 -6.75 9.96
C GLU A 135 -0.75 -7.19 8.68
N PHE A 136 -0.10 -6.22 7.98
CA PHE A 136 0.72 -6.56 6.82
C PHE A 136 1.88 -7.48 7.21
N ALA A 137 2.56 -7.19 8.32
CA ALA A 137 3.65 -8.02 8.82
C ALA A 137 3.16 -9.39 9.31
N ARG A 138 1.93 -9.49 9.84
CA ARG A 138 1.33 -10.76 10.29
C ARG A 138 1.07 -11.70 9.11
N VAL A 139 0.41 -11.19 8.06
CA VAL A 139 0.06 -12.02 6.88
C VAL A 139 1.25 -12.28 5.95
N LEU A 140 2.36 -11.56 6.14
CA LEU A 140 3.58 -11.72 5.36
C LEU A 140 4.42 -12.89 5.88
N LYS A 141 4.89 -13.75 4.97
CA LYS A 141 5.82 -14.84 5.29
C LYS A 141 7.15 -14.32 5.82
N PRO A 142 7.89 -15.12 6.63
CA PRO A 142 9.29 -14.86 6.88
C PRO A 142 10.08 -14.78 5.56
N GLY A 143 10.93 -13.75 5.42
CA GLY A 143 11.66 -13.47 4.18
C GLY A 143 10.89 -12.67 3.14
N GLY A 144 9.59 -12.43 3.34
CA GLY A 144 8.75 -11.64 2.43
C GLY A 144 8.95 -10.12 2.58
N GLU A 145 8.31 -9.36 1.70
CA GLU A 145 8.43 -7.90 1.66
C GLU A 145 7.08 -7.16 1.70
N ILE A 146 7.04 -6.06 2.44
CA ILE A 146 5.98 -5.06 2.37
C ILE A 146 6.46 -3.94 1.44
N ILE A 147 5.66 -3.63 0.42
CA ILE A 147 5.97 -2.61 -0.58
C ILE A 147 4.91 -1.52 -0.52
N LEU A 148 5.34 -0.32 -0.21
CA LEU A 148 4.48 0.85 -0.10
C LEU A 148 4.84 1.88 -1.16
N VAL A 149 3.83 2.51 -1.76
CA VAL A 149 3.99 3.77 -2.49
C VAL A 149 3.03 4.77 -1.88
N ASN A 150 3.58 5.81 -1.27
CA ASN A 150 2.77 6.84 -0.62
C ASN A 150 3.44 8.21 -0.70
N HIS A 151 2.64 9.24 -0.51
CA HIS A 151 3.15 10.56 -0.18
C HIS A 151 3.80 10.51 1.20
N ILE A 152 5.07 10.87 1.27
CA ILE A 152 5.79 11.04 2.54
C ILE A 152 6.18 12.51 2.66
N GLY A 153 5.74 13.15 3.74
CA GLY A 153 5.99 14.56 3.99
C GLY A 153 7.48 14.90 3.97
N ALA A 154 7.80 16.09 3.50
CA ALA A 154 9.19 16.56 3.47
C ALA A 154 9.71 16.77 4.90
N GLU A 155 10.88 16.23 5.20
CA GLU A 155 11.50 16.36 6.53
C GLU A 155 12.14 17.73 6.74
N THR A 156 12.61 18.38 5.66
CA THR A 156 13.34 19.66 5.70
C THR A 156 13.07 20.51 4.46
N GLY A 157 13.49 21.78 4.51
CA GLY A 157 13.53 22.70 3.36
C GLY A 157 12.22 23.40 3.03
N LEU A 158 12.24 24.17 1.91
CA LEU A 158 11.11 24.97 1.44
C LEU A 158 9.85 24.14 1.14
N ARG A 159 10.02 22.89 0.75
CA ARG A 159 8.92 21.95 0.51
C ARG A 159 8.13 21.67 1.79
N ARG A 160 8.81 21.49 2.94
CA ARG A 160 8.13 21.34 4.24
C ARG A 160 7.32 22.56 4.60
N ALA A 161 7.85 23.77 4.36
CA ALA A 161 7.14 25.01 4.63
C ALA A 161 5.88 25.12 3.75
N PHE A 162 5.98 24.78 2.47
CA PHE A 162 4.85 24.76 1.54
C PHE A 162 3.80 23.72 1.94
N GLU A 163 4.20 22.49 2.26
CA GLU A 163 3.30 21.43 2.72
C GLU A 163 2.54 21.83 3.98
N ARG A 164 3.21 22.49 4.94
CA ARG A 164 2.57 23.02 6.15
C ARG A 164 1.55 24.11 5.85
N TRP A 165 1.87 25.02 4.93
CA TRP A 165 0.96 26.09 4.51
C TRP A 165 -0.28 25.53 3.80
N PHE A 166 -0.10 24.52 2.96
CA PHE A 166 -1.18 23.89 2.18
C PHE A 166 -1.99 22.85 2.98
N SER A 167 -1.46 22.37 4.10
CA SER A 167 -2.02 21.31 4.93
C SER A 167 -3.50 21.49 5.34
N PRO A 168 -3.97 22.69 5.74
CA PRO A 168 -5.39 22.87 6.12
C PRO A 168 -6.37 22.60 4.97
N LEU A 169 -5.99 22.98 3.74
CA LEU A 169 -6.80 22.72 2.56
C LEU A 169 -6.77 21.24 2.16
N ALA A 170 -5.60 20.61 2.20
CA ALA A 170 -5.42 19.20 1.88
C ALA A 170 -6.19 18.28 2.84
N ARG A 171 -6.21 18.61 4.15
CA ARG A 171 -6.99 17.87 5.16
C ARG A 171 -8.49 17.89 4.89
N ARG A 172 -9.05 19.01 4.38
CA ARG A 172 -10.46 19.10 3.98
C ARG A 172 -10.78 18.17 2.80
N LEU A 173 -9.79 17.82 1.99
CA LEU A 173 -9.88 16.87 0.87
C LEU A 173 -9.58 15.42 1.28
N GLY A 174 -9.37 15.15 2.59
CA GLY A 174 -9.03 13.82 3.11
C GLY A 174 -7.56 13.43 2.93
N TRP A 175 -6.68 14.37 2.58
CA TRP A 175 -5.26 14.12 2.41
C TRP A 175 -4.48 14.45 3.69
N ARG A 176 -3.44 13.64 3.98
CA ARG A 176 -2.46 13.91 5.06
C ARG A 176 -1.11 14.29 4.45
N PRO A 177 -0.88 15.56 4.08
CA PRO A 177 0.37 15.98 3.45
C PRO A 177 1.58 15.88 4.39
N GLU A 178 1.35 15.83 5.70
CA GLU A 178 2.38 15.81 6.74
C GLU A 178 2.60 14.41 7.32
N PHE A 179 2.61 13.35 6.50
CA PHE A 179 2.91 12.01 7.01
C PHE A 179 4.42 11.82 7.15
N PRO A 180 5.00 11.85 8.39
CA PRO A 180 6.43 11.84 8.57
C PRO A 180 7.03 10.46 8.37
N TRP A 181 8.15 10.38 7.65
CA TRP A 181 8.94 9.16 7.50
C TRP A 181 9.30 8.51 8.84
N ALA A 182 9.67 9.32 9.84
CA ALA A 182 10.06 8.84 11.17
C ALA A 182 9.02 7.94 11.83
N ARG A 183 7.74 8.03 11.42
CA ARG A 183 6.66 7.15 11.90
C ARG A 183 6.85 5.72 11.42
N LEU A 184 7.11 5.55 10.13
CA LEU A 184 7.36 4.24 9.50
C LEU A 184 8.68 3.64 9.99
N ALA A 185 9.73 4.46 10.08
CA ALA A 185 11.04 4.02 10.54
C ALA A 185 11.00 3.47 11.97
N ARG A 186 10.34 4.18 12.88
CA ARG A 186 10.17 3.72 14.28
C ARG A 186 9.31 2.46 14.37
N TRP A 187 8.28 2.32 13.54
CA TRP A 187 7.50 1.10 13.48
C TRP A 187 8.36 -0.08 13.04
N ALA A 188 9.12 0.06 11.96
CA ALA A 188 10.00 -0.98 11.44
C ALA A 188 11.06 -1.41 12.48
N GLU A 189 11.69 -0.44 13.14
CA GLU A 189 12.67 -0.69 14.21
C GLU A 189 12.06 -1.48 15.38
N ARG A 190 10.89 -1.07 15.88
CA ARG A 190 10.20 -1.78 16.98
C ARG A 190 9.80 -3.21 16.63
N ARG A 191 9.53 -3.49 15.36
CA ARG A 191 9.12 -4.81 14.87
C ARG A 191 10.28 -5.66 14.33
N GLY A 192 11.52 -5.16 14.37
CA GLY A 192 12.66 -5.87 13.81
C GLY A 192 12.55 -6.06 12.29
N ILE A 193 11.81 -5.17 11.62
CA ILE A 193 11.60 -5.21 10.16
C ILE A 193 12.65 -4.33 9.49
N ARG A 194 13.37 -4.89 8.52
CA ARG A 194 14.48 -4.22 7.84
C ARG A 194 13.98 -3.29 6.74
N LEU A 195 14.48 -2.07 6.68
CA LEU A 195 14.33 -1.22 5.50
C LEU A 195 15.22 -1.77 4.37
N VAL A 196 14.59 -2.21 3.26
CA VAL A 196 15.27 -2.70 2.06
C VAL A 196 15.58 -1.55 1.11
N GLU A 197 14.58 -0.68 0.88
CA GLU A 197 14.70 0.45 -0.05
C GLU A 197 13.79 1.59 0.39
N ARG A 198 14.27 2.83 0.25
CA ARG A 198 13.45 4.04 0.24
C ARG A 198 13.91 4.91 -0.92
N ARG A 199 13.03 5.15 -1.89
CA ARG A 199 13.36 5.91 -3.09
C ARG A 199 12.28 6.93 -3.41
N PRO A 200 12.65 8.22 -3.67
CA PRO A 200 11.69 9.22 -4.11
C PRO A 200 11.14 8.88 -5.50
N MET A 201 9.86 9.17 -5.70
CA MET A 201 9.13 8.92 -6.94
C MET A 201 8.59 10.22 -7.54
N PRO A 202 8.50 10.32 -8.87
CA PRO A 202 7.87 11.46 -9.54
C PRO A 202 6.39 11.65 -9.16
N PRO A 203 5.87 12.89 -9.29
CA PRO A 203 6.57 14.11 -9.67
C PRO A 203 7.37 14.70 -8.51
N LEU A 204 8.52 15.30 -8.81
CA LEU A 204 9.35 16.07 -7.87
C LEU A 204 9.72 15.36 -6.54
N GLY A 205 9.72 14.01 -6.50
CA GLY A 205 9.97 13.25 -5.27
C GLY A 205 8.82 13.34 -4.24
N HIS A 206 7.62 13.69 -4.68
CA HIS A 206 6.46 13.87 -3.79
C HIS A 206 5.99 12.55 -3.19
N PHE A 207 6.18 11.46 -3.93
CA PHE A 207 5.91 10.11 -3.47
C PHE A 207 7.22 9.40 -3.13
N SER A 208 7.11 8.34 -2.35
CA SER A 208 8.22 7.44 -2.04
C SER A 208 7.79 6.00 -2.26
N LEU A 209 8.64 5.24 -2.96
CA LEU A 209 8.62 3.79 -2.91
C LEU A 209 9.41 3.35 -1.69
N ILE A 210 8.80 2.53 -0.84
CA ILE A 210 9.38 2.02 0.39
C ILE A 210 9.23 0.51 0.38
N ARG A 211 10.31 -0.21 0.68
CA ARG A 211 10.32 -1.66 0.80
C ARG A 211 10.82 -2.04 2.18
N PHE A 212 10.05 -2.84 2.90
CA PHE A 212 10.40 -3.41 4.18
C PHE A 212 10.47 -4.93 4.05
N GLY A 213 11.54 -5.56 4.56
CA GLY A 213 11.72 -7.01 4.59
C GLY A 213 11.49 -7.59 5.97
N LYS A 214 10.60 -8.57 6.08
CA LYS A 214 10.47 -9.39 7.30
C LYS A 214 11.62 -10.38 7.35
N GLY A 215 12.36 -10.44 8.47
CA GLY A 215 13.48 -11.36 8.66
C GLY A 215 13.12 -12.80 8.30
N GLY A 216 14.03 -13.49 7.63
CA GLY A 216 13.87 -14.91 7.33
C GLY A 216 14.20 -15.80 8.52
N ALA A 217 13.82 -17.08 8.46
CA ALA A 217 14.12 -18.06 9.51
C ALA A 217 15.64 -18.23 9.76
N GLN A 218 16.49 -17.79 8.82
CA GLN A 218 17.95 -17.80 8.97
C GLN A 218 18.46 -16.64 9.81
N ASP A 219 17.82 -15.46 9.73
CA ASP A 219 18.19 -14.28 10.52
C ASP A 219 17.89 -14.51 12.02
N ALA A 220 16.80 -15.21 12.33
CA ALA A 220 16.42 -15.56 13.71
C ALA A 220 17.45 -16.45 14.41
N ARG A 221 18.16 -17.32 13.67
CA ARG A 221 19.22 -18.19 14.22
C ARG A 221 20.53 -17.44 14.48
N ALA A 222 20.81 -16.37 13.73
CA ALA A 222 22.01 -15.55 13.91
C ALA A 222 21.95 -14.63 15.15
N ILE A 223 20.75 -14.33 15.66
CA ILE A 223 20.55 -13.50 16.85
C ILE A 223 20.58 -14.34 18.14
N SER A 224 20.42 -15.67 18.04
CA SER A 224 20.36 -16.60 19.17
C SER A 224 21.68 -17.38 19.39
N ALA A 225 22.73 -17.08 18.63
CA ALA A 225 24.08 -17.64 18.75
C ALA A 225 25.09 -16.59 19.22
#